data_6c9a33b6e871adad8634e5f46df1bf90
#
_entry.id   6c9a33b6e871adad8634e5f46df1bf90
#
_cell.length_a   1.000
_cell.length_b   1.000
_cell.length_c   1.000
_cell.angle_alpha   90.00
_cell.angle_beta   90.00
_cell.angle_gamma   90.00
#
_symmetry.space_group_name_H-M   'P 1'
#
loop_
_entity.id
_entity.type
_entity.pdbx_description
1 polymer ?
#
loop_
_entity_poly.entity_id
_entity_poly.type
_entity_poly.pdbx_seq_one_letter_code
_entity_poly.pdbx_strand_id
1 'polypeptide(L)'
;MEKTLSIIKPDGVKKKIIGSILSRFEISGFEIVNIKLIKLTKDQASSFYEMHKGKPFFENLVDFMTSGPCIPFVVEGVDSIKSVREMMGLTNPDEAASGTIRSDFADSIDSNIIHGSDSKESADREIAFFFE
;
A
#
# COMPACT_ATOMS: atom_id res chain seq x y z
N MET A 1 -1.57 20.30 -5.24
CA MET A 1 -1.45 18.85 -5.51
C MET A 1 -1.09 18.14 -4.24
N GLU A 2 -1.70 17.00 -4.01
CA GLU A 2 -1.52 16.25 -2.78
C GLU A 2 -0.70 14.99 -3.05
N LYS A 3 0.25 14.68 -2.16
CA LYS A 3 1.03 13.45 -2.24
C LYS A 3 0.52 12.45 -1.22
N THR A 4 0.60 11.16 -1.58
CA THR A 4 0.29 10.09 -0.65
C THR A 4 1.22 8.91 -0.90
N LEU A 5 1.34 8.03 0.09
CA LEU A 5 2.15 6.83 -0.02
C LEU A 5 1.26 5.63 -0.31
N SER A 6 1.72 4.80 -1.21
CA SER A 6 1.14 3.48 -1.43
C SER A 6 2.27 2.44 -1.39
N ILE A 7 1.92 1.19 -1.09
CA ILE A 7 2.88 0.08 -1.10
C ILE A 7 2.22 -1.09 -1.81
N ILE A 8 2.88 -1.60 -2.85
CA ILE A 8 2.52 -2.93 -3.36
C ILE A 8 3.15 -3.93 -2.41
N LYS A 9 2.32 -4.67 -1.70
CA LYS A 9 2.75 -5.60 -0.66
C LYS A 9 3.40 -6.85 -1.27
N PRO A 10 4.11 -7.66 -0.46
CA PRO A 10 4.79 -8.85 -0.98
C PRO A 10 3.91 -9.81 -1.79
N ASP A 11 2.65 -9.95 -1.44
CA ASP A 11 1.72 -10.79 -2.20
C ASP A 11 1.47 -10.25 -3.61
N GLY A 12 1.37 -8.94 -3.78
CA GLY A 12 1.23 -8.31 -5.09
C GLY A 12 2.48 -8.47 -5.94
N VAL A 13 3.66 -8.36 -5.34
CA VAL A 13 4.93 -8.59 -6.03
C VAL A 13 5.02 -10.06 -6.47
N LYS A 14 4.69 -10.98 -5.59
CA LYS A 14 4.71 -12.42 -5.86
C LYS A 14 3.76 -12.80 -7.00
N LYS A 15 2.59 -12.18 -7.07
CA LYS A 15 1.61 -12.41 -8.14
C LYS A 15 2.03 -11.85 -9.49
N LYS A 16 3.12 -11.07 -9.53
CA LYS A 16 3.64 -10.46 -10.76
C LYS A 16 2.64 -9.48 -11.39
N ILE A 17 1.98 -8.70 -10.56
CA ILE A 17 1.00 -7.69 -10.99
C ILE A 17 1.46 -6.26 -10.76
N ILE A 18 2.76 -6.06 -10.52
CA ILE A 18 3.34 -4.72 -10.31
C ILE A 18 2.93 -3.78 -11.45
N GLY A 19 3.15 -4.19 -12.69
CA GLY A 19 2.83 -3.38 -13.85
C GLY A 19 1.35 -3.06 -13.96
N SER A 20 0.49 -4.02 -13.67
CA SER A 20 -0.97 -3.82 -13.71
C SER A 20 -1.41 -2.81 -12.67
N ILE A 21 -0.85 -2.85 -11.46
CA ILE A 21 -1.20 -1.92 -10.40
C ILE A 21 -0.69 -0.52 -10.73
N LEU A 22 0.58 -0.37 -11.10
CA LEU A 22 1.14 0.94 -11.45
C LEU A 22 0.41 1.57 -12.63
N SER A 23 0.02 0.76 -13.61
CA SER A 23 -0.75 1.22 -14.76
C SER A 23 -2.09 1.85 -14.32
N ARG A 24 -2.77 1.27 -13.34
CA ARG A 24 -4.03 1.82 -12.83
C ARG A 24 -3.84 3.21 -12.23
N PHE A 25 -2.73 3.43 -11.53
CA PHE A 25 -2.41 4.75 -10.97
C PHE A 25 -2.20 5.77 -12.09
N GLU A 26 -1.41 5.42 -13.09
CA GLU A 26 -1.13 6.33 -14.20
C GLU A 26 -2.38 6.63 -15.05
N ILE A 27 -3.16 5.62 -15.36
CA ILE A 27 -4.40 5.77 -16.15
C ILE A 27 -5.40 6.65 -15.38
N SER A 28 -5.42 6.56 -14.05
CA SER A 28 -6.30 7.39 -13.20
C SER A 28 -5.83 8.82 -13.05
N GLY A 29 -4.69 9.18 -13.65
CA GLY A 29 -4.19 10.55 -13.67
C GLY A 29 -3.18 10.89 -12.58
N PHE A 30 -2.76 9.92 -11.78
CA PHE A 30 -1.72 10.17 -10.76
C PHE A 30 -0.35 10.17 -11.38
N GLU A 31 0.53 11.04 -10.88
CA GLU A 31 1.93 11.01 -11.22
C GLU A 31 2.68 10.21 -10.16
N ILE A 32 3.49 9.26 -10.58
CA ILE A 32 4.37 8.51 -9.68
C ILE A 32 5.65 9.33 -9.54
N VAL A 33 5.87 9.89 -8.34
CA VAL A 33 6.99 10.81 -8.10
C VAL A 33 8.18 10.16 -7.41
N ASN A 34 7.98 9.03 -6.74
CA ASN A 34 9.05 8.22 -6.14
C ASN A 34 8.62 6.76 -6.12
N ILE A 35 9.58 5.86 -6.28
CA ILE A 35 9.32 4.43 -6.25
C ILE A 35 10.61 3.66 -5.94
N LYS A 36 10.51 2.58 -5.18
CA LYS A 36 11.64 1.66 -4.97
C LYS A 36 11.15 0.24 -4.65
N LEU A 37 12.01 -0.71 -4.91
CA LEU A 37 11.79 -2.12 -4.55
C LEU A 37 12.71 -2.46 -3.39
N ILE A 38 12.14 -2.85 -2.26
CA ILE A 38 12.90 -3.15 -1.05
C ILE A 38 12.33 -4.36 -0.33
N LYS A 39 13.16 -4.97 0.51
CA LYS A 39 12.70 -5.97 1.47
C LYS A 39 12.83 -5.37 2.86
N LEU A 40 11.73 -5.24 3.58
CA LEU A 40 11.73 -4.70 4.93
C LEU A 40 12.36 -5.69 5.90
N THR A 41 13.13 -5.17 6.85
CA THR A 41 13.52 -5.95 8.03
C THR A 41 12.34 -5.98 9.01
N LYS A 42 12.38 -6.91 9.96
CA LYS A 42 11.34 -6.97 11.00
C LYS A 42 11.28 -5.69 11.82
N ASP A 43 12.43 -5.08 12.11
CA ASP A 43 12.49 -3.82 12.84
C ASP A 43 11.85 -2.68 12.04
N GLN A 44 12.12 -2.62 10.74
CA GLN A 44 11.51 -1.60 9.87
C GLN A 44 9.99 -1.78 9.79
N ALA A 45 9.53 -3.01 9.59
CA ALA A 45 8.09 -3.28 9.51
C ALA A 45 7.40 -2.99 10.84
N SER A 46 8.01 -3.37 11.96
CA SER A 46 7.48 -3.08 13.29
C SER A 46 7.39 -1.58 13.55
N SER A 47 8.38 -0.82 13.11
CA SER A 47 8.39 0.64 13.24
C SER A 47 7.31 1.28 12.36
N PHE A 48 7.18 0.82 11.12
CA PHE A 48 6.17 1.36 10.20
C PHE A 48 4.75 1.16 10.73
N TYR A 49 4.48 0.01 11.33
CA TYR A 49 3.15 -0.36 11.86
C TYR A 49 3.05 -0.20 13.38
N GLU A 50 3.89 0.62 14.00
CA GLU A 50 3.94 0.74 15.48
C GLU A 50 2.59 1.13 16.11
N MET A 51 1.73 1.86 15.39
CA MET A 51 0.39 2.21 15.87
C MET A 51 -0.50 0.99 16.09
N HIS A 52 -0.12 -0.16 15.53
CA HIS A 52 -0.85 -1.41 15.70
C HIS A 52 -0.21 -2.34 16.75
N LYS A 53 0.88 -1.90 17.37
CA LYS A 53 1.58 -2.68 18.39
C LYS A 53 0.62 -3.06 19.53
N GLY A 54 0.66 -4.33 19.95
CA GLY A 54 -0.25 -4.84 20.96
C GLY A 54 -1.58 -5.35 20.44
N LYS A 55 -1.91 -5.13 19.17
CA LYS A 55 -3.11 -5.67 18.56
C LYS A 55 -2.87 -7.13 18.12
N PRO A 56 -3.91 -7.99 18.14
CA PRO A 56 -3.74 -9.41 17.81
C PRO A 56 -3.13 -9.68 16.44
N PHE A 57 -3.37 -8.81 15.45
CA PHE A 57 -2.90 -9.00 14.07
C PHE A 57 -1.48 -8.45 13.83
N PHE A 58 -0.88 -7.76 14.81
CA PHE A 58 0.38 -7.05 14.58
C PHE A 58 1.52 -7.95 14.12
N GLU A 59 1.75 -9.08 14.81
CA GLU A 59 2.84 -9.99 14.47
C GLU A 59 2.65 -10.61 13.09
N ASN A 60 1.42 -11.00 12.76
CA ASN A 60 1.11 -11.54 11.44
C ASN A 60 1.34 -10.51 10.35
N LEU A 61 1.00 -9.25 10.60
CA LEU A 61 1.22 -8.16 9.65
C LEU A 61 2.72 -7.94 9.41
N VAL A 62 3.52 -7.92 10.47
CA VAL A 62 4.98 -7.78 10.37
C VAL A 62 5.58 -8.94 9.60
N ASP A 63 5.19 -10.17 9.91
CA ASP A 63 5.66 -11.37 9.22
C ASP A 63 5.27 -11.33 7.73
N PHE A 64 4.05 -10.93 7.43
CA PHE A 64 3.56 -10.80 6.07
C PHE A 64 4.37 -9.78 5.28
N MET A 65 4.58 -8.59 5.85
CA MET A 65 5.28 -7.49 5.16
C MET A 65 6.78 -7.76 4.99
N THR A 66 7.35 -8.69 5.76
CA THR A 66 8.76 -9.09 5.64
C THR A 66 8.94 -10.40 4.90
N SER A 67 7.88 -11.01 4.39
CA SER A 67 7.92 -12.30 3.70
C SER A 67 8.56 -12.24 2.31
N GLY A 68 8.72 -11.07 1.75
CA GLY A 68 9.32 -10.85 0.44
C GLY A 68 9.46 -9.37 0.15
N PRO A 69 9.95 -9.01 -1.05
CA PRO A 69 10.07 -7.60 -1.43
C PRO A 69 8.72 -6.93 -1.58
N CYS A 70 8.69 -5.62 -1.29
CA CYS A 70 7.53 -4.77 -1.50
C CYS A 70 7.96 -3.52 -2.27
N ILE A 71 6.99 -2.77 -2.78
CA ILE A 71 7.27 -1.57 -3.57
C ILE A 71 6.54 -0.38 -2.95
N PRO A 72 7.21 0.39 -2.07
CA PRO A 72 6.67 1.69 -1.66
C PRO A 72 6.84 2.69 -2.79
N PHE A 73 5.81 3.50 -3.01
CA PHE A 73 5.85 4.57 -4.00
C PHE A 73 4.98 5.74 -3.58
N VAL A 74 5.36 6.91 -4.06
CA VAL A 74 4.65 8.16 -3.79
C VAL A 74 3.93 8.59 -5.05
N VAL A 75 2.66 8.92 -4.92
CA VAL A 75 1.89 9.48 -6.03
C VAL A 75 1.39 10.87 -5.66
N GLU A 76 1.20 11.69 -6.69
CA GLU A 76 0.73 13.05 -6.55
C GLU A 76 -0.46 13.28 -7.46
N GLY A 77 -1.48 13.95 -6.94
CA GLY A 77 -2.69 14.25 -7.69
C GLY A 77 -3.67 15.07 -6.86
N VAL A 78 -4.83 15.37 -7.44
CA VAL A 78 -5.93 16.06 -6.75
C VAL A 78 -6.58 15.06 -5.79
N ASP A 79 -6.70 15.45 -4.51
CA ASP A 79 -7.31 14.60 -3.47
C ASP A 79 -6.74 13.18 -3.48
N SER A 80 -5.42 13.04 -3.62
CA SER A 80 -4.79 11.74 -3.86
C SER A 80 -5.02 10.74 -2.73
N ILE A 81 -5.03 11.18 -1.47
CA ILE A 81 -5.26 10.28 -0.34
C ILE A 81 -6.62 9.57 -0.50
N LYS A 82 -7.67 10.36 -0.70
CA LYS A 82 -9.02 9.83 -0.87
C LYS A 82 -9.16 9.01 -2.15
N SER A 83 -8.66 9.54 -3.26
CA SER A 83 -8.81 8.89 -4.57
C SER A 83 -8.07 7.57 -4.65
N VAL A 84 -6.86 7.50 -4.07
CA VAL A 84 -6.09 6.25 -4.01
C VAL A 84 -6.84 5.20 -3.19
N ARG A 85 -7.37 5.58 -2.04
CA ARG A 85 -8.10 4.63 -1.20
C ARG A 85 -9.38 4.13 -1.87
N GLU A 86 -10.08 4.98 -2.60
CA GLU A 86 -11.24 4.55 -3.39
C GLU A 86 -10.84 3.57 -4.50
N MET A 87 -9.72 3.82 -5.16
CA MET A 87 -9.20 2.94 -6.21
C MET A 87 -8.73 1.60 -5.65
N MET A 88 -8.17 1.60 -4.45
CA MET A 88 -7.74 0.36 -3.76
C MET A 88 -8.92 -0.53 -3.40
N GLY A 89 -10.01 0.06 -2.96
CA GLY A 89 -11.17 -0.66 -2.43
C GLY A 89 -11.07 -0.92 -0.92
N LEU A 90 -12.15 -1.45 -0.37
CA LEU A 90 -12.21 -1.77 1.06
C LEU A 90 -11.19 -2.85 1.43
N THR A 91 -10.77 -2.86 2.70
CA THR A 91 -9.77 -3.79 3.21
C THR A 91 -10.12 -5.25 2.96
N ASN A 92 -11.40 -5.60 3.13
CA ASN A 92 -11.88 -6.93 2.79
C ASN A 92 -12.23 -6.98 1.30
N PRO A 93 -11.52 -7.80 0.49
CA PRO A 93 -11.80 -7.87 -0.95
C PRO A 93 -13.21 -8.34 -1.28
N ASP A 94 -13.83 -9.12 -0.41
CA ASP A 94 -15.22 -9.59 -0.61
C ASP A 94 -16.22 -8.44 -0.53
N GLU A 95 -15.85 -7.36 0.17
CA GLU A 95 -16.70 -6.17 0.33
C GLU A 95 -16.27 -5.03 -0.61
N ALA A 96 -15.13 -5.18 -1.28
CA ALA A 96 -14.61 -4.14 -2.18
C ALA A 96 -15.44 -4.07 -3.45
N ALA A 97 -15.70 -2.86 -3.92
CA ALA A 97 -16.46 -2.64 -5.15
C ALA A 97 -15.73 -3.23 -6.35
N SER A 98 -16.48 -3.78 -7.29
CA SER A 98 -15.94 -4.29 -8.55
C SER A 98 -15.07 -3.24 -9.25
N GLY A 99 -13.95 -3.66 -9.80
CA GLY A 99 -13.01 -2.77 -10.49
C GLY A 99 -11.97 -2.14 -9.60
N THR A 100 -12.08 -2.30 -8.28
CA THR A 100 -11.02 -1.86 -7.37
C THR A 100 -9.86 -2.85 -7.38
N ILE A 101 -8.68 -2.39 -6.97
CA ILE A 101 -7.48 -3.23 -6.94
C ILE A 101 -7.70 -4.47 -6.05
N ARG A 102 -8.25 -4.27 -4.88
CA ARG A 102 -8.48 -5.40 -3.94
C ARG A 102 -9.54 -6.36 -4.44
N SER A 103 -10.62 -5.86 -5.04
CA SER A 103 -11.64 -6.73 -5.64
C SER A 103 -11.05 -7.62 -6.74
N ASP A 104 -10.17 -7.05 -7.56
CA ASP A 104 -9.62 -7.77 -8.71
C ASP A 104 -8.47 -8.73 -8.35
N PHE A 105 -7.65 -8.39 -7.34
CA PHE A 105 -6.39 -9.11 -7.12
C PHE A 105 -6.19 -9.66 -5.72
N ALA A 106 -6.88 -9.16 -4.70
CA ALA A 106 -6.63 -9.59 -3.32
C ALA A 106 -7.30 -10.91 -2.99
N ASP A 107 -6.63 -11.74 -2.18
CA ASP A 107 -7.16 -13.05 -1.78
C ASP A 107 -7.99 -12.96 -0.50
N SER A 108 -7.59 -12.08 0.45
CA SER A 108 -8.21 -11.99 1.77
C SER A 108 -7.91 -10.66 2.42
N ILE A 109 -8.45 -10.42 3.61
CA ILE A 109 -8.15 -9.23 4.41
C ILE A 109 -6.64 -9.15 4.71
N ASP A 110 -6.00 -10.28 4.99
CA ASP A 110 -4.58 -10.33 5.34
C ASP A 110 -3.67 -10.29 4.12
N SER A 111 -4.13 -10.79 2.98
CA SER A 111 -3.38 -10.79 1.71
C SER A 111 -4.11 -9.88 0.73
N ASN A 112 -4.05 -8.58 1.00
CA ASN A 112 -4.88 -7.60 0.30
C ASN A 112 -4.11 -6.68 -0.67
N ILE A 113 -2.92 -7.08 -1.09
CA ILE A 113 -2.16 -6.56 -2.23
C ILE A 113 -1.52 -5.19 -1.99
N ILE A 114 -2.23 -4.21 -1.44
CA ILE A 114 -1.81 -2.82 -1.49
C ILE A 114 -2.14 -2.08 -0.19
N HIS A 115 -1.26 -1.14 0.14
CA HIS A 115 -1.44 -0.19 1.24
C HIS A 115 -1.59 1.21 0.65
N GLY A 116 -2.41 2.04 1.27
CA GLY A 116 -2.50 3.47 0.98
C GLY A 116 -2.66 4.23 2.28
N SER A 117 -2.00 5.38 2.38
CA SER A 117 -2.11 6.24 3.56
C SER A 117 -3.56 6.64 3.79
N ASP A 118 -4.00 6.71 5.04
CA ASP A 118 -5.39 6.98 5.40
C ASP A 118 -5.68 8.44 5.77
N SER A 119 -4.63 9.26 5.88
CA SER A 119 -4.76 10.67 6.22
C SER A 119 -3.52 11.43 5.76
N LYS A 120 -3.59 12.78 5.80
CA LYS A 120 -2.44 13.61 5.46
C LYS A 120 -1.29 13.37 6.44
N GLU A 121 -1.58 13.24 7.71
CA GLU A 121 -0.56 12.97 8.74
C GLU A 121 0.14 11.64 8.49
N SER A 122 -0.64 10.59 8.21
CA SER A 122 -0.09 9.27 7.86
C SER A 122 0.72 9.34 6.58
N ALA A 123 0.23 10.04 5.56
CA ALA A 123 0.94 10.18 4.29
C ALA A 123 2.31 10.86 4.50
N ASP A 124 2.36 11.96 5.23
CA ASP A 124 3.61 12.67 5.49
C ASP A 124 4.61 11.79 6.25
N ARG A 125 4.15 11.09 7.28
CA ARG A 125 4.99 10.19 8.08
C ARG A 125 5.51 9.02 7.25
N GLU A 126 4.65 8.42 6.47
CA GLU A 126 4.98 7.23 5.67
C GLU A 126 5.90 7.56 4.51
N ILE A 127 5.70 8.71 3.86
CA ILE A 127 6.60 9.17 2.81
C ILE A 127 8.01 9.41 3.38
N ALA A 128 8.09 10.09 4.53
CA ALA A 128 9.37 10.33 5.20
C ALA A 128 10.06 9.02 5.59
N PHE A 129 9.29 8.03 6.03
CA PHE A 129 9.83 6.72 6.42
C PHE A 129 10.60 6.04 5.29
N PHE A 130 10.09 6.11 4.08
CA PHE A 130 10.69 5.40 2.94
C PHE A 130 11.62 6.26 2.08
N PHE A 131 11.40 7.57 2.03
CA PHE A 131 12.04 8.42 1.01
C PHE A 131 12.81 9.62 1.57
N GLU A 132 13.03 9.63 2.89
CA GLU A 132 13.85 10.70 3.50
C GLU A 132 14.88 10.19 4.50
#